data_e2007926733bcfc676686c0e8e34e82f
#
_entry.id   e2007926733bcfc676686c0e8e34e82f
#
_cell.length_a   1.000
_cell.length_b   1.000
_cell.length_c   1.000
_cell.angle_alpha   90.00
_cell.angle_beta   90.00
_cell.angle_gamma   90.00
#
_symmetry.space_group_name_H-M   'P 1'
#
loop_
_entity.id
_entity.type
_entity.pdbx_description
1 polymer ?
#
loop_
_entity_poly.entity_id
_entity_poly.type
_entity_poly.pdbx_seq_one_letter_code
_entity_poly.pdbx_strand_id
1 'polypeptide(L)'
;MILIRRSCVLLLLICLGCVAQSAPPDLARKIEHQMRSYYNIPTDVKVIVGEVAPSPDWPGYDTVAVTIDGESKKQDYKFLLSKDRNTMLRITKFDLTKDPFAELMGKIDLAGRPWRGAKGAKVVAVNYDDFECPYCSRMHAMLFPEILKEYGDRVTFIYKDYPLSEIHPWAIHAAVNANCLAAQNADAYWDFADYIHANKHDVDSEKTQPARFDALDKMAVLQGQKHNVDAAKLQACVKAQNEDGVRASMKEADGLGVSATPTLFINGQKIDGAVPLNEIRAALDQALKDAGQPVPEHLPSAPAPASK
;
A
#
# COMPACT_ATOMS: atom_id res chain seq x y z
N MET A 1 -46.73 41.01 -64.55
CA MET A 1 -46.52 41.17 -63.09
C MET A 1 -46.86 39.85 -62.40
N ILE A 2 -45.91 39.03 -62.18
CA ILE A 2 -46.08 37.66 -61.62
C ILE A 2 -45.48 37.67 -60.21
N LEU A 3 -46.33 37.51 -59.17
CA LEU A 3 -45.93 37.35 -57.77
C LEU A 3 -45.52 35.92 -57.51
N ILE A 4 -44.24 35.73 -57.21
CA ILE A 4 -43.70 34.42 -56.71
C ILE A 4 -43.83 34.39 -55.19
N ARG A 5 -44.74 33.57 -54.68
CA ARG A 5 -44.86 33.22 -53.24
C ARG A 5 -43.72 32.27 -52.85
N ARG A 6 -42.77 32.72 -52.03
CA ARG A 6 -41.78 31.87 -51.38
C ARG A 6 -42.41 31.25 -50.13
N SER A 7 -42.67 29.95 -50.17
CA SER A 7 -42.97 29.13 -49.00
C SER A 7 -41.68 28.78 -48.27
N CYS A 8 -41.47 29.36 -47.09
CA CYS A 8 -40.43 28.89 -46.17
C CYS A 8 -40.90 27.62 -45.46
N VAL A 9 -40.33 26.49 -45.81
CA VAL A 9 -40.49 25.26 -45.06
C VAL A 9 -39.50 25.29 -43.90
N LEU A 10 -39.99 25.48 -42.68
CA LEU A 10 -39.21 25.45 -41.46
C LEU A 10 -38.99 23.96 -41.11
N LEU A 11 -37.80 23.43 -41.41
CA LEU A 11 -37.40 22.09 -40.91
C LEU A 11 -37.07 22.20 -39.42
N LEU A 12 -37.97 21.74 -38.57
CA LEU A 12 -37.72 21.52 -37.15
C LEU A 12 -36.79 20.30 -37.02
N LEU A 13 -35.50 20.54 -36.85
CA LEU A 13 -34.56 19.53 -36.39
C LEU A 13 -34.88 19.23 -34.91
N ILE A 14 -35.60 18.14 -34.66
CA ILE A 14 -35.77 17.58 -33.32
C ILE A 14 -34.46 16.90 -32.98
N CYS A 15 -33.57 17.63 -32.30
CA CYS A 15 -32.46 17.01 -31.60
C CYS A 15 -33.01 16.12 -30.50
N LEU A 16 -33.06 14.79 -30.71
CA LEU A 16 -33.21 13.84 -29.62
C LEU A 16 -31.93 13.90 -28.76
N GLY A 17 -31.81 14.93 -27.94
CA GLY A 17 -30.86 14.95 -26.87
C GLY A 17 -31.28 13.87 -25.84
N CYS A 18 -30.40 12.93 -25.54
CA CYS A 18 -30.55 12.03 -24.41
C CYS A 18 -30.64 12.88 -23.13
N VAL A 19 -31.87 13.16 -22.68
CA VAL A 19 -32.09 13.87 -21.43
C VAL A 19 -31.87 12.89 -20.29
N ALA A 20 -30.86 13.12 -19.49
CA ALA A 20 -30.70 12.45 -18.22
C ALA A 20 -31.89 12.83 -17.31
N GLN A 21 -32.62 11.87 -16.80
CA GLN A 21 -33.77 12.10 -15.93
C GLN A 21 -33.46 11.62 -14.52
N SER A 22 -33.87 12.38 -13.51
CA SER A 22 -33.82 11.92 -12.13
C SER A 22 -34.51 10.56 -11.99
N ALA A 23 -33.94 9.69 -11.16
CA ALA A 23 -34.54 8.37 -10.94
C ALA A 23 -35.99 8.51 -10.41
N PRO A 24 -36.96 7.76 -10.97
CA PRO A 24 -38.32 7.76 -10.40
C PRO A 24 -38.29 7.42 -8.90
N PRO A 25 -39.16 8.04 -8.07
CA PRO A 25 -39.09 7.88 -6.60
C PRO A 25 -39.15 6.42 -6.13
N ASP A 26 -39.96 5.58 -6.77
CA ASP A 26 -40.05 4.15 -6.45
C ASP A 26 -38.76 3.38 -6.79
N LEU A 27 -38.12 3.71 -7.89
CA LEU A 27 -36.84 3.13 -8.29
C LEU A 27 -35.74 3.60 -7.35
N ALA A 28 -35.68 4.90 -7.03
CA ALA A 28 -34.70 5.44 -6.10
C ALA A 28 -34.80 4.77 -4.73
N ARG A 29 -36.01 4.57 -4.21
CA ARG A 29 -36.22 3.87 -2.95
C ARG A 29 -35.77 2.40 -3.00
N LYS A 30 -36.02 1.69 -4.10
CA LYS A 30 -35.55 0.30 -4.30
C LYS A 30 -34.02 0.24 -4.32
N ILE A 31 -33.37 1.15 -5.04
CA ILE A 31 -31.92 1.23 -5.12
C ILE A 31 -31.34 1.56 -3.73
N GLU A 32 -31.87 2.56 -3.03
CA GLU A 32 -31.44 2.92 -1.69
C GLU A 32 -31.54 1.72 -0.73
N HIS A 33 -32.66 0.99 -0.76
CA HIS A 33 -32.86 -0.17 0.10
C HIS A 33 -31.81 -1.26 -0.16
N GLN A 34 -31.50 -1.56 -1.43
CA GLN A 34 -30.45 -2.51 -1.80
C GLN A 34 -29.05 -2.03 -1.36
N MET A 35 -28.76 -0.75 -1.55
CA MET A 35 -27.48 -0.17 -1.14
C MET A 35 -27.29 -0.26 0.39
N ARG A 36 -28.34 0.11 1.15
CA ARG A 36 -28.29 0.00 2.62
C ARG A 36 -28.04 -1.43 3.09
N SER A 37 -28.75 -2.39 2.48
CA SER A 37 -28.58 -3.81 2.82
C SER A 37 -27.19 -4.34 2.47
N TYR A 38 -26.70 -4.07 1.26
CA TYR A 38 -25.45 -4.64 0.77
C TYR A 38 -24.22 -4.04 1.45
N TYR A 39 -24.24 -2.72 1.72
CA TYR A 39 -23.10 -2.00 2.32
C TYR A 39 -23.25 -1.77 3.83
N ASN A 40 -24.29 -2.32 4.47
CA ASN A 40 -24.59 -2.11 5.89
C ASN A 40 -24.64 -0.62 6.28
N ILE A 41 -25.30 0.21 5.44
CA ILE A 41 -25.32 1.67 5.62
C ILE A 41 -26.31 2.02 6.76
N PRO A 42 -25.86 2.72 7.81
CA PRO A 42 -26.71 3.19 8.89
C PRO A 42 -27.83 4.13 8.40
N THR A 43 -28.91 4.23 9.17
CA THR A 43 -30.10 5.00 8.79
C THR A 43 -29.88 6.51 8.77
N ASP A 44 -28.93 7.01 9.53
CA ASP A 44 -28.51 8.41 9.63
C ASP A 44 -27.63 8.86 8.45
N VAL A 45 -27.00 7.92 7.73
CA VAL A 45 -26.20 8.19 6.53
C VAL A 45 -27.10 8.39 5.33
N LYS A 46 -26.89 9.47 4.56
CA LYS A 46 -27.68 9.76 3.34
C LYS A 46 -27.23 8.89 2.17
N VAL A 47 -28.21 8.32 1.47
CA VAL A 47 -28.01 7.64 0.18
C VAL A 47 -28.75 8.44 -0.88
N ILE A 48 -28.00 8.99 -1.82
CA ILE A 48 -28.55 9.86 -2.89
C ILE A 48 -28.47 9.10 -4.20
N VAL A 49 -29.64 8.82 -4.78
CA VAL A 49 -29.73 8.18 -6.10
C VAL A 49 -29.82 9.28 -7.16
N GLY A 50 -28.83 9.31 -8.03
CA GLY A 50 -28.71 10.32 -9.08
C GLY A 50 -29.56 10.04 -10.32
N GLU A 51 -29.21 10.70 -11.39
CA GLU A 51 -29.91 10.59 -12.67
C GLU A 51 -29.67 9.23 -13.33
N VAL A 52 -30.70 8.78 -14.06
CA VAL A 52 -30.64 7.60 -14.91
C VAL A 52 -30.44 8.04 -16.35
N ALA A 53 -29.35 7.59 -16.99
CA ALA A 53 -29.02 7.94 -18.37
C ALA A 53 -28.61 6.69 -19.16
N PRO A 54 -28.83 6.65 -20.48
CA PRO A 54 -28.34 5.55 -21.30
C PRO A 54 -26.84 5.32 -21.11
N SER A 55 -26.43 4.06 -20.99
CA SER A 55 -25.02 3.75 -20.88
C SER A 55 -24.34 3.90 -22.25
N PRO A 56 -23.26 4.71 -22.35
CA PRO A 56 -22.52 4.83 -23.60
C PRO A 56 -21.73 3.58 -23.96
N ASP A 57 -21.27 2.83 -22.95
CA ASP A 57 -20.38 1.67 -23.12
C ASP A 57 -21.16 0.34 -23.20
N TRP A 58 -22.40 0.30 -22.71
CA TRP A 58 -23.18 -0.94 -22.55
C TRP A 58 -24.58 -0.80 -23.14
N PRO A 59 -24.73 -1.00 -24.46
CA PRO A 59 -26.04 -0.99 -25.09
C PRO A 59 -27.00 -1.97 -24.40
N GLY A 60 -28.21 -1.53 -24.11
CA GLY A 60 -29.21 -2.33 -23.37
C GLY A 60 -29.27 -2.04 -21.87
N TYR A 61 -28.33 -1.21 -21.34
CA TYR A 61 -28.35 -0.74 -19.96
C TYR A 61 -28.44 0.79 -19.90
N ASP A 62 -28.90 1.27 -18.77
CA ASP A 62 -28.73 2.66 -18.34
C ASP A 62 -27.67 2.74 -17.25
N THR A 63 -27.14 3.91 -16.98
CA THR A 63 -26.27 4.17 -15.83
C THR A 63 -27.04 4.92 -14.75
N VAL A 64 -26.75 4.62 -13.49
CA VAL A 64 -27.23 5.38 -12.34
C VAL A 64 -26.06 5.59 -11.38
N ALA A 65 -25.88 6.84 -10.94
CA ALA A 65 -24.93 7.19 -9.89
C ALA A 65 -25.63 7.10 -8.54
N VAL A 66 -24.94 6.54 -7.53
CA VAL A 66 -25.42 6.49 -6.16
C VAL A 66 -24.33 7.02 -5.25
N THR A 67 -24.64 8.06 -4.49
CA THR A 67 -23.74 8.68 -3.51
C THR A 67 -24.14 8.27 -2.10
N ILE A 68 -23.18 7.75 -1.35
CA ILE A 68 -23.30 7.55 0.11
C ILE A 68 -22.60 8.73 0.76
N ASP A 69 -23.36 9.55 1.48
CA ASP A 69 -22.88 10.80 2.10
C ASP A 69 -22.88 10.64 3.62
N GLY A 70 -21.73 10.21 4.15
CA GLY A 70 -21.48 10.06 5.59
C GLY A 70 -20.72 11.24 6.16
N GLU A 71 -20.72 11.39 7.49
CA GLU A 71 -20.11 12.53 8.19
C GLU A 71 -18.63 12.77 7.86
N SER A 72 -17.85 11.71 7.68
CA SER A 72 -16.40 11.78 7.46
C SER A 72 -15.99 11.48 6.02
N LYS A 73 -16.85 10.87 5.20
CA LYS A 73 -16.50 10.42 3.87
C LYS A 73 -17.72 10.34 2.95
N LYS A 74 -17.57 10.96 1.78
CA LYS A 74 -18.50 10.84 0.67
C LYS A 74 -17.97 9.80 -0.32
N GLN A 75 -18.84 8.86 -0.74
CA GLN A 75 -18.47 7.80 -1.69
C GLN A 75 -19.48 7.78 -2.84
N ASP A 76 -18.96 7.82 -4.06
CA ASP A 76 -19.76 7.77 -5.28
C ASP A 76 -19.60 6.40 -5.95
N TYR A 77 -20.71 5.80 -6.31
CA TYR A 77 -20.79 4.53 -7.02
C TYR A 77 -21.53 4.70 -8.33
N LYS A 78 -21.05 4.05 -9.38
CA LYS A 78 -21.73 3.98 -10.68
C LYS A 78 -22.18 2.57 -10.94
N PHE A 79 -23.46 2.41 -11.28
CA PHE A 79 -24.07 1.12 -11.59
C PHE A 79 -24.65 1.14 -13.01
N LEU A 80 -24.75 -0.06 -13.59
CA LEU A 80 -25.60 -0.30 -14.75
C LEU A 80 -26.95 -0.78 -14.26
N LEU A 81 -28.00 -0.28 -14.86
CA LEU A 81 -29.38 -0.61 -14.57
C LEU A 81 -30.02 -1.22 -15.83
N SER A 82 -30.60 -2.40 -15.73
CA SER A 82 -31.32 -3.02 -16.84
C SER A 82 -32.51 -2.16 -17.28
N LYS A 83 -32.91 -2.27 -18.55
CA LYS A 83 -34.04 -1.46 -19.11
C LYS A 83 -35.35 -1.76 -18.43
N ASP A 84 -35.56 -2.98 -17.93
CA ASP A 84 -36.73 -3.38 -17.16
C ASP A 84 -36.72 -2.92 -15.69
N ARG A 85 -35.62 -2.25 -15.26
CA ARG A 85 -35.41 -1.72 -13.89
C ARG A 85 -35.37 -2.79 -12.78
N ASN A 86 -35.16 -4.05 -13.15
CA ASN A 86 -35.15 -5.15 -12.19
C ASN A 86 -33.75 -5.60 -11.75
N THR A 87 -32.72 -5.24 -12.51
CA THR A 87 -31.35 -5.66 -12.23
C THR A 87 -30.41 -4.45 -12.20
N MET A 88 -29.59 -4.38 -11.15
CA MET A 88 -28.52 -3.40 -11.00
C MET A 88 -27.19 -4.13 -10.91
N LEU A 89 -26.19 -3.72 -11.71
CA LEU A 89 -24.87 -4.32 -11.79
C LEU A 89 -23.81 -3.30 -11.42
N ARG A 90 -22.85 -3.71 -10.59
CA ARG A 90 -21.62 -2.96 -10.39
C ARG A 90 -20.53 -3.56 -11.26
N ILE A 91 -19.94 -2.75 -12.13
CA ILE A 91 -18.86 -3.19 -13.04
C ILE A 91 -17.59 -2.47 -12.68
N THR A 92 -16.51 -3.24 -12.55
CA THR A 92 -15.15 -2.74 -12.46
C THR A 92 -14.48 -2.93 -13.81
N LYS A 93 -13.94 -1.86 -14.38
CA LYS A 93 -13.12 -1.91 -15.61
C LYS A 93 -11.66 -2.10 -15.20
N PHE A 94 -11.02 -3.10 -15.77
CA PHE A 94 -9.57 -3.30 -15.68
C PHE A 94 -8.95 -2.96 -17.03
N ASP A 95 -7.93 -2.12 -17.02
CA ASP A 95 -7.13 -1.84 -18.22
C ASP A 95 -6.04 -2.92 -18.34
N LEU A 96 -6.30 -3.90 -19.19
CA LEU A 96 -5.38 -5.03 -19.39
C LEU A 96 -4.08 -4.65 -20.15
N THR A 97 -3.98 -3.41 -20.61
CA THR A 97 -2.73 -2.89 -21.24
C THR A 97 -1.73 -2.39 -20.20
N LYS A 98 -2.15 -2.25 -18.94
CA LYS A 98 -1.33 -1.78 -17.84
C LYS A 98 -1.03 -2.91 -16.87
N ASP A 99 0.19 -2.89 -16.36
CA ASP A 99 0.57 -3.73 -15.22
C ASP A 99 0.28 -2.99 -13.91
N PRO A 100 -0.73 -3.41 -13.12
CA PRO A 100 -1.09 -2.75 -11.87
C PRO A 100 0.01 -2.86 -10.80
N PHE A 101 0.83 -3.90 -10.86
CA PHE A 101 1.96 -4.09 -9.94
C PHE A 101 3.10 -3.12 -10.25
N ALA A 102 3.41 -2.93 -11.55
CA ALA A 102 4.39 -1.94 -11.98
C ALA A 102 3.94 -0.50 -11.62
N GLU A 103 2.65 -0.18 -11.79
CA GLU A 103 2.09 1.11 -11.36
C GLU A 103 2.22 1.33 -9.84
N LEU A 104 2.03 0.28 -9.05
CA LEU A 104 2.17 0.32 -7.58
C LEU A 104 3.63 0.51 -7.18
N MET A 105 4.53 -0.29 -7.77
CA MET A 105 5.97 -0.19 -7.53
C MET A 105 6.52 1.19 -7.87
N GLY A 106 6.03 1.79 -8.96
CA GLY A 106 6.42 3.14 -9.38
C GLY A 106 6.01 4.26 -8.43
N LYS A 107 5.14 4.00 -7.44
CA LYS A 107 4.76 4.96 -6.39
C LYS A 107 5.63 4.86 -5.14
N ILE A 108 6.48 3.85 -5.03
CA ILE A 108 7.38 3.64 -3.90
C ILE A 108 8.69 4.39 -4.17
N ASP A 109 9.00 5.38 -3.35
CA ASP A 109 10.30 6.07 -3.44
C ASP A 109 11.40 5.23 -2.77
N LEU A 110 12.31 4.73 -3.59
CA LEU A 110 13.46 3.92 -3.17
C LEU A 110 14.77 4.73 -3.10
N ALA A 111 14.72 6.03 -3.43
CA ALA A 111 15.90 6.86 -3.48
C ALA A 111 16.59 6.94 -2.12
N GLY A 112 17.89 6.71 -2.10
CA GLY A 112 18.72 6.80 -0.89
C GLY A 112 18.48 5.73 0.17
N ARG A 113 17.58 4.76 -0.09
CA ARG A 113 17.34 3.67 0.87
C ARG A 113 18.44 2.62 0.82
N PRO A 114 18.94 2.15 1.99
CA PRO A 114 19.88 1.04 2.04
C PRO A 114 19.22 -0.24 1.53
N TRP A 115 20.01 -1.07 0.86
CA TRP A 115 19.56 -2.32 0.27
C TRP A 115 20.47 -3.48 0.63
N ARG A 116 19.93 -4.70 0.63
CA ARG A 116 20.63 -5.98 0.68
C ARG A 116 20.32 -6.81 -0.55
N GLY A 117 21.18 -7.78 -0.85
CA GLY A 117 21.04 -8.66 -2.01
C GLY A 117 21.66 -8.08 -3.28
N ALA A 118 21.07 -8.33 -4.44
CA ALA A 118 21.60 -7.92 -5.73
C ALA A 118 21.30 -6.45 -6.03
N LYS A 119 22.33 -5.67 -6.31
CA LYS A 119 22.17 -4.28 -6.73
C LYS A 119 21.50 -4.18 -8.09
N GLY A 120 20.38 -3.45 -8.16
CA GLY A 120 19.70 -3.22 -9.44
C GLY A 120 19.05 -4.47 -10.02
N ALA A 121 18.69 -5.45 -9.18
CA ALA A 121 17.95 -6.62 -9.60
C ALA A 121 16.63 -6.25 -10.27
N LYS A 122 16.15 -7.11 -11.17
CA LYS A 122 14.82 -6.97 -11.78
C LYS A 122 13.67 -7.23 -10.80
N VAL A 123 13.96 -7.95 -9.70
CA VAL A 123 13.01 -8.21 -8.63
C VAL A 123 13.44 -7.43 -7.41
N VAL A 124 12.51 -6.60 -6.91
CA VAL A 124 12.70 -5.76 -5.72
C VAL A 124 11.65 -6.12 -4.68
N ALA A 125 12.12 -6.45 -3.49
CA ALA A 125 11.30 -6.71 -2.31
C ALA A 125 11.40 -5.53 -1.35
N VAL A 126 10.31 -4.79 -1.14
CA VAL A 126 10.25 -3.64 -0.25
C VAL A 126 9.42 -4.00 0.97
N ASN A 127 10.00 -3.99 2.15
CA ASN A 127 9.32 -4.25 3.41
C ASN A 127 9.08 -2.94 4.17
N TYR A 128 7.81 -2.61 4.42
CA TYR A 128 7.42 -1.56 5.35
C TYR A 128 7.49 -2.14 6.76
N ASP A 129 8.42 -1.60 7.53
CA ASP A 129 8.90 -2.15 8.77
C ASP A 129 8.67 -1.23 9.97
N ASP A 130 8.55 -1.84 11.14
CA ASP A 130 8.50 -1.18 12.44
C ASP A 130 9.43 -1.92 13.41
N PHE A 131 10.47 -1.28 13.85
CA PHE A 131 11.50 -1.87 14.72
C PHE A 131 10.96 -2.36 16.08
N GLU A 132 9.84 -1.83 16.53
CA GLU A 132 9.20 -2.26 17.79
C GLU A 132 8.19 -3.39 17.58
N CYS A 133 7.75 -3.64 16.33
CA CYS A 133 6.75 -4.65 16.02
C CYS A 133 7.29 -6.08 16.15
N PRO A 134 6.68 -6.97 16.96
CA PRO A 134 7.13 -8.36 17.10
C PRO A 134 6.94 -9.19 15.83
N TYR A 135 5.97 -8.83 14.98
CA TYR A 135 5.76 -9.47 13.70
C TYR A 135 6.82 -9.08 12.67
N CYS A 136 7.33 -7.82 12.75
CA CYS A 136 8.48 -7.38 11.95
C CYS A 136 9.74 -8.14 12.34
N SER A 137 10.02 -8.30 13.63
CA SER A 137 11.14 -9.12 14.08
C SER A 137 11.06 -10.57 13.56
N ARG A 138 9.85 -11.14 13.54
CA ARG A 138 9.63 -12.47 12.96
C ARG A 138 9.88 -12.51 11.45
N MET A 139 9.37 -11.51 10.71
CA MET A 139 9.61 -11.39 9.26
C MET A 139 11.10 -11.22 8.98
N HIS A 140 11.78 -10.35 9.72
CA HIS A 140 13.21 -10.12 9.60
C HIS A 140 14.02 -11.42 9.77
N ALA A 141 13.71 -12.21 10.80
CA ALA A 141 14.35 -13.50 11.05
C ALA A 141 14.09 -14.57 9.96
N MET A 142 13.00 -14.42 9.18
CA MET A 142 12.72 -15.26 8.01
C MET A 142 13.41 -14.74 6.75
N LEU A 143 13.42 -13.42 6.53
CA LEU A 143 14.08 -12.81 5.37
C LEU A 143 15.60 -12.95 5.45
N PHE A 144 16.17 -12.85 6.64
CA PHE A 144 17.59 -12.89 6.88
C PHE A 144 17.91 -13.87 8.02
N PRO A 145 18.63 -15.01 7.81
CA PRO A 145 19.50 -15.27 6.66
C PRO A 145 18.91 -16.13 5.52
N GLU A 146 17.74 -16.77 5.67
CA GLU A 146 17.31 -17.82 4.75
C GLU A 146 16.98 -17.28 3.35
N ILE A 147 16.05 -16.34 3.24
CA ILE A 147 15.64 -15.76 1.94
C ILE A 147 16.80 -15.02 1.29
N LEU A 148 17.57 -14.24 2.03
CA LEU A 148 18.74 -13.56 1.48
C LEU A 148 19.77 -14.55 0.92
N LYS A 149 19.97 -15.72 1.58
CA LYS A 149 20.88 -16.75 1.08
C LYS A 149 20.40 -17.39 -0.21
N GLU A 150 19.08 -17.58 -0.37
CA GLU A 150 18.49 -18.22 -1.54
C GLU A 150 18.35 -17.27 -2.73
N TYR A 151 18.02 -16.00 -2.48
CA TYR A 151 17.63 -15.02 -3.50
C TYR A 151 18.56 -13.81 -3.60
N GLY A 152 19.54 -13.66 -2.72
CA GLY A 152 20.34 -12.46 -2.60
C GLY A 152 21.24 -12.15 -3.80
N ASP A 153 21.42 -13.07 -4.74
CA ASP A 153 22.13 -12.87 -6.01
C ASP A 153 21.23 -12.32 -7.13
N ARG A 154 19.89 -12.25 -6.93
CA ARG A 154 18.89 -11.93 -7.95
C ARG A 154 17.72 -11.06 -7.48
N VAL A 155 17.63 -10.77 -6.19
CA VAL A 155 16.61 -9.92 -5.58
C VAL A 155 17.26 -8.80 -4.79
N THR A 156 16.72 -7.58 -4.91
CA THR A 156 17.08 -6.44 -4.06
C THR A 156 16.06 -6.35 -2.91
N PHE A 157 16.54 -6.34 -1.67
CA PHE A 157 15.72 -6.17 -0.47
C PHE A 157 15.91 -4.76 0.10
N ILE A 158 14.81 -4.05 0.35
CA ILE A 158 14.79 -2.67 0.86
C ILE A 158 13.81 -2.59 2.02
N TYR A 159 14.19 -1.85 3.07
CA TYR A 159 13.28 -1.50 4.16
C TYR A 159 12.81 -0.06 4.04
N LYS A 160 11.53 0.14 4.32
CA LYS A 160 10.86 1.43 4.44
C LYS A 160 10.27 1.56 5.83
N ASP A 161 10.23 2.78 6.35
CA ASP A 161 9.78 3.02 7.71
C ASP A 161 8.25 3.15 7.75
N TYR A 162 7.60 2.35 8.60
CA TYR A 162 6.18 2.48 8.93
C TYR A 162 5.92 2.20 10.43
N PRO A 163 6.48 3.03 11.33
CA PRO A 163 6.30 2.87 12.77
C PRO A 163 4.85 3.12 13.18
N LEU A 164 4.24 2.17 13.89
CA LEU A 164 2.89 2.25 14.44
C LEU A 164 2.90 3.00 15.79
N SER A 165 3.23 4.28 15.76
CA SER A 165 3.57 5.09 16.96
C SER A 165 2.46 5.18 18.01
N GLU A 166 1.21 4.88 17.67
CA GLU A 166 0.10 4.84 18.62
C GLU A 166 0.20 3.66 19.62
N ILE A 167 0.83 2.56 19.19
CA ILE A 167 0.99 1.34 19.99
C ILE A 167 2.46 0.96 20.23
N HIS A 168 3.38 1.55 19.49
CA HIS A 168 4.81 1.31 19.54
C HIS A 168 5.57 2.61 19.88
N PRO A 169 5.74 2.91 21.18
CA PRO A 169 6.17 4.23 21.63
C PRO A 169 7.62 4.61 21.30
N TRP A 170 8.50 3.65 20.95
CA TRP A 170 9.87 3.95 20.60
C TRP A 170 10.20 3.72 19.11
N ALA A 171 9.22 3.25 18.32
CA ALA A 171 9.44 2.87 16.92
C ALA A 171 9.91 4.03 16.03
N ILE A 172 9.36 5.24 16.19
CA ILE A 172 9.81 6.43 15.42
C ILE A 172 11.27 6.75 15.76
N HIS A 173 11.63 6.76 17.05
CA HIS A 173 13.00 7.06 17.49
C HIS A 173 14.02 6.07 16.89
N ALA A 174 13.68 4.78 16.89
CA ALA A 174 14.50 3.75 16.26
C ALA A 174 14.63 3.94 14.74
N ALA A 175 13.55 4.27 14.05
CA ALA A 175 13.55 4.53 12.61
C ALA A 175 14.43 5.77 12.26
N VAL A 176 14.37 6.83 13.04
CA VAL A 176 15.24 8.01 12.88
C VAL A 176 16.71 7.62 13.08
N ASN A 177 17.03 6.88 14.13
CA ASN A 177 18.40 6.42 14.41
C ASN A 177 18.94 5.54 13.27
N ALA A 178 18.12 4.62 12.75
CA ALA A 178 18.46 3.81 11.58
C ALA A 178 18.74 4.67 10.34
N ASN A 179 17.90 5.67 10.06
CA ASN A 179 18.07 6.59 8.95
C ASN A 179 19.32 7.48 9.10
N CYS A 180 19.69 7.85 10.33
CA CYS A 180 20.96 8.55 10.61
C CYS A 180 22.18 7.71 10.25
N LEU A 181 22.12 6.39 10.46
CA LEU A 181 23.16 5.46 10.04
C LEU A 181 23.16 5.29 8.52
N ALA A 182 21.98 5.07 7.92
CA ALA A 182 21.80 4.91 6.48
C ALA A 182 22.38 6.08 5.67
N ALA A 183 22.23 7.30 6.18
CA ALA A 183 22.77 8.51 5.55
C ALA A 183 24.28 8.52 5.39
N GLN A 184 24.99 7.68 6.13
CA GLN A 184 26.44 7.60 6.11
C GLN A 184 26.96 6.24 5.63
N ASN A 185 26.31 5.14 6.03
CA ASN A 185 26.75 3.78 5.71
C ASN A 185 25.58 2.80 5.72
N ALA A 186 25.34 2.13 4.59
CA ALA A 186 24.26 1.17 4.45
C ALA A 186 24.43 -0.08 5.33
N ASP A 187 25.68 -0.54 5.52
CA ASP A 187 25.93 -1.72 6.35
C ASP A 187 25.69 -1.41 7.83
N ALA A 188 26.01 -0.19 8.28
CA ALA A 188 25.69 0.26 9.64
C ALA A 188 24.18 0.29 9.89
N TYR A 189 23.38 0.71 8.90
CA TYR A 189 21.91 0.63 8.97
C TYR A 189 21.44 -0.82 9.15
N TRP A 190 21.98 -1.73 8.33
CA TRP A 190 21.54 -3.12 8.36
C TRP A 190 21.98 -3.85 9.63
N ASP A 191 23.19 -3.57 10.13
CA ASP A 191 23.63 -4.11 11.41
C ASP A 191 22.77 -3.62 12.57
N PHE A 192 22.32 -2.35 12.50
CA PHE A 192 21.36 -1.82 13.47
C PHE A 192 20.00 -2.52 13.37
N ALA A 193 19.49 -2.73 12.15
CA ALA A 193 18.22 -3.42 11.90
C ALA A 193 18.28 -4.88 12.41
N ASP A 194 19.37 -5.60 12.07
CA ASP A 194 19.59 -6.97 12.54
C ASP A 194 19.64 -7.05 14.05
N TYR A 195 20.40 -6.11 14.67
CA TYR A 195 20.56 -6.13 16.13
C TYR A 195 19.24 -5.87 16.86
N ILE A 196 18.50 -4.84 16.44
CA ILE A 196 17.28 -4.42 17.14
C ILE A 196 16.18 -5.47 16.99
N HIS A 197 16.01 -6.08 15.81
CA HIS A 197 15.04 -7.15 15.60
C HIS A 197 15.37 -8.41 16.40
N ALA A 198 16.66 -8.70 16.61
CA ALA A 198 17.09 -9.84 17.40
C ALA A 198 17.04 -9.58 18.92
N ASN A 199 17.26 -8.32 19.35
CA ASN A 199 17.47 -7.96 20.75
C ASN A 199 16.50 -6.87 21.25
N LYS A 200 15.28 -6.84 20.69
CA LYS A 200 14.24 -5.86 21.04
C LYS A 200 14.02 -5.75 22.56
N HIS A 201 14.15 -6.85 23.28
CA HIS A 201 14.00 -6.90 24.73
C HIS A 201 14.98 -5.99 25.48
N ASP A 202 16.16 -5.68 24.92
CA ASP A 202 17.12 -4.76 25.54
C ASP A 202 16.57 -3.34 25.67
N VAL A 203 15.68 -2.95 24.74
CA VAL A 203 14.95 -1.67 24.80
C VAL A 203 13.69 -1.80 25.67
N ASP A 204 12.93 -2.88 25.48
CA ASP A 204 11.65 -3.08 26.19
C ASP A 204 11.83 -3.26 27.72
N SER A 205 12.99 -3.77 28.15
CA SER A 205 13.31 -3.92 29.58
C SER A 205 13.52 -2.59 30.30
N GLU A 206 13.79 -1.51 29.58
CA GLU A 206 13.96 -0.17 30.14
C GLU A 206 12.61 0.37 30.65
N LYS A 207 12.62 0.90 31.88
CA LYS A 207 11.40 1.26 32.62
C LYS A 207 10.77 2.57 32.16
N THR A 208 11.52 3.44 31.53
CA THR A 208 11.06 4.77 31.11
C THR A 208 11.33 5.03 29.66
N GLN A 209 10.49 5.83 29.02
CA GLN A 209 10.68 6.25 27.64
C GLN A 209 12.06 6.88 27.38
N PRO A 210 12.56 7.84 28.20
CA PRO A 210 13.91 8.35 28.01
C PRO A 210 15.01 7.29 28.07
N ALA A 211 14.90 6.30 28.97
CA ALA A 211 15.88 5.24 29.06
C ALA A 211 15.85 4.33 27.81
N ARG A 212 14.67 4.08 27.22
CA ARG A 212 14.53 3.38 25.95
C ARG A 212 15.21 4.12 24.82
N PHE A 213 15.01 5.43 24.74
CA PHE A 213 15.66 6.26 23.74
C PHE A 213 17.19 6.26 23.91
N ASP A 214 17.70 6.40 25.14
CA ASP A 214 19.13 6.30 25.44
C ASP A 214 19.72 4.93 25.03
N ALA A 215 18.97 3.85 25.21
CA ALA A 215 19.38 2.51 24.77
C ALA A 215 19.50 2.43 23.26
N LEU A 216 18.50 2.95 22.53
CA LEU A 216 18.50 3.02 21.06
C LEU A 216 19.65 3.87 20.52
N ASP A 217 19.92 5.02 21.14
CA ASP A 217 21.02 5.90 20.76
C ASP A 217 22.39 5.23 20.93
N LYS A 218 22.57 4.50 22.05
CA LYS A 218 23.79 3.71 22.29
C LYS A 218 23.93 2.59 21.26
N MET A 219 22.84 1.90 20.91
CA MET A 219 22.86 0.87 19.85
C MET A 219 23.28 1.48 18.51
N ALA A 220 22.73 2.62 18.13
CA ALA A 220 23.09 3.31 16.88
C ALA A 220 24.58 3.70 16.87
N VAL A 221 25.10 4.26 17.97
CA VAL A 221 26.52 4.62 18.09
C VAL A 221 27.41 3.38 17.97
N LEU A 222 27.05 2.27 18.61
CA LEU A 222 27.82 1.01 18.55
C LEU A 222 27.89 0.45 17.12
N GLN A 223 26.77 0.47 16.38
CA GLN A 223 26.77 0.02 14.99
C GLN A 223 27.53 0.97 14.09
N GLY A 224 27.39 2.28 14.30
CA GLY A 224 28.18 3.29 13.57
C GLY A 224 29.69 3.14 13.74
N GLN A 225 30.16 2.82 14.96
CA GLN A 225 31.58 2.59 15.25
C GLN A 225 32.15 1.38 14.49
N LYS A 226 31.37 0.29 14.31
CA LYS A 226 31.81 -0.89 13.54
C LYS A 226 32.08 -0.57 12.07
N HIS A 227 31.39 0.41 11.52
CA HIS A 227 31.42 0.78 10.10
C HIS A 227 32.14 2.09 9.81
N ASN A 228 32.94 2.62 10.76
CA ASN A 228 33.65 3.87 10.65
C ASN A 228 32.76 5.08 10.28
N VAL A 229 31.55 5.11 10.78
CA VAL A 229 30.62 6.24 10.65
C VAL A 229 31.17 7.43 11.41
N ASP A 230 31.07 8.66 10.84
CA ASP A 230 31.46 9.89 11.52
C ASP A 230 30.63 10.09 12.80
N ALA A 231 31.25 9.91 13.93
CA ALA A 231 30.59 9.94 15.24
C ALA A 231 29.92 11.28 15.53
N ALA A 232 30.53 12.39 15.13
CA ALA A 232 29.98 13.73 15.38
C ALA A 232 28.69 13.96 14.54
N LYS A 233 28.71 13.57 13.27
CA LYS A 233 27.53 13.63 12.40
C LYS A 233 26.42 12.70 12.89
N LEU A 234 26.76 11.48 13.30
CA LEU A 234 25.78 10.53 13.84
C LEU A 234 25.13 11.08 15.10
N GLN A 235 25.93 11.56 16.07
CA GLN A 235 25.39 12.14 17.30
C GLN A 235 24.53 13.38 17.05
N ALA A 236 24.90 14.25 16.10
CA ALA A 236 24.10 15.41 15.74
C ALA A 236 22.76 14.99 15.12
N CYS A 237 22.75 14.00 14.24
CA CYS A 237 21.54 13.46 13.61
C CYS A 237 20.63 12.80 14.63
N VAL A 238 21.16 11.89 15.45
CA VAL A 238 20.42 11.19 16.51
C VAL A 238 19.82 12.18 17.52
N LYS A 239 20.61 13.19 17.95
CA LYS A 239 20.10 14.22 18.85
C LYS A 239 19.01 15.10 18.23
N ALA A 240 19.08 15.36 16.95
CA ALA A 240 18.10 16.20 16.24
C ALA A 240 16.72 15.54 16.14
N GLN A 241 16.67 14.22 16.10
CA GLN A 241 15.43 13.42 15.95
C GLN A 241 14.49 13.99 14.89
N ASN A 242 15.03 14.30 13.69
CA ASN A 242 14.21 14.76 12.58
C ASN A 242 13.41 13.61 12.00
N GLU A 243 12.09 13.66 12.17
CA GLU A 243 11.14 12.63 11.75
C GLU A 243 10.65 12.79 10.31
N ASP A 244 11.04 13.85 9.59
CA ASP A 244 10.45 14.20 8.28
C ASP A 244 10.53 13.02 7.28
N GLY A 245 11.66 12.34 7.21
CA GLY A 245 11.86 11.18 6.34
C GLY A 245 10.99 9.98 6.73
N VAL A 246 10.86 9.73 8.03
CA VAL A 246 10.01 8.64 8.57
C VAL A 246 8.55 8.94 8.27
N ARG A 247 8.09 10.16 8.55
CA ARG A 247 6.71 10.58 8.28
C ARG A 247 6.37 10.61 6.79
N ALA A 248 7.32 10.98 5.93
CA ALA A 248 7.14 10.89 4.48
C ALA A 248 6.95 9.43 4.03
N SER A 249 7.74 8.49 4.57
CA SER A 249 7.60 7.06 4.32
C SER A 249 6.25 6.52 4.80
N MET A 250 5.79 6.91 5.99
CA MET A 250 4.47 6.55 6.51
C MET A 250 3.33 7.05 5.60
N LYS A 251 3.39 8.31 5.19
CA LYS A 251 2.39 8.89 4.28
C LYS A 251 2.36 8.21 2.92
N GLU A 252 3.51 7.83 2.38
CA GLU A 252 3.61 7.03 1.16
C GLU A 252 2.92 5.69 1.36
N ALA A 253 3.24 4.98 2.45
CA ALA A 253 2.67 3.70 2.81
C ALA A 253 1.14 3.76 2.94
N ASP A 254 0.59 4.79 3.61
CA ASP A 254 -0.85 5.03 3.70
C ASP A 254 -1.49 5.15 2.31
N GLY A 255 -0.84 5.87 1.39
CA GLY A 255 -1.25 6.02 -0.01
C GLY A 255 -1.23 4.71 -0.80
N LEU A 256 -0.44 3.73 -0.38
CA LEU A 256 -0.36 2.38 -0.93
C LEU A 256 -1.31 1.39 -0.23
N GLY A 257 -2.09 1.87 0.75
CA GLY A 257 -3.00 1.05 1.53
C GLY A 257 -2.29 0.12 2.53
N VAL A 258 -1.09 0.48 2.99
CA VAL A 258 -0.45 -0.16 4.13
C VAL A 258 -1.18 0.29 5.39
N SER A 259 -1.61 -0.66 6.23
CA SER A 259 -2.34 -0.39 7.47
C SER A 259 -1.79 -1.17 8.67
N ALA A 260 -0.78 -2.00 8.43
CA ALA A 260 -0.13 -2.82 9.45
C ALA A 260 1.31 -3.14 9.05
N THR A 261 2.10 -3.60 10.01
CA THR A 261 3.47 -4.07 9.77
C THR A 261 3.66 -5.52 10.25
N PRO A 262 4.52 -6.27 9.57
CA PRO A 262 5.20 -5.92 8.31
C PRO A 262 4.24 -5.94 7.12
N THR A 263 4.50 -5.13 6.10
CA THR A 263 3.87 -5.26 4.78
C THR A 263 4.96 -5.32 3.72
N LEU A 264 5.00 -6.40 2.96
CA LEU A 264 6.01 -6.67 1.95
C LEU A 264 5.43 -6.44 0.55
N PHE A 265 6.14 -5.69 -0.30
CA PHE A 265 5.85 -5.57 -1.72
C PHE A 265 6.94 -6.28 -2.53
N ILE A 266 6.57 -7.23 -3.38
CA ILE A 266 7.50 -7.90 -4.30
C ILE A 266 7.09 -7.49 -5.71
N ASN A 267 7.91 -6.64 -6.34
CA ASN A 267 7.58 -6.02 -7.63
C ASN A 267 6.15 -5.46 -7.69
N GLY A 268 5.64 -4.91 -6.58
CA GLY A 268 4.30 -4.33 -6.47
C GLY A 268 3.20 -5.29 -5.98
N GLN A 269 3.44 -6.60 -5.96
CA GLN A 269 2.53 -7.54 -5.30
C GLN A 269 2.62 -7.35 -3.79
N LYS A 270 1.50 -6.95 -3.17
CA LYS A 270 1.41 -6.68 -1.74
C LYS A 270 1.15 -7.97 -0.95
N ILE A 271 1.87 -8.14 0.13
CA ILE A 271 1.74 -9.24 1.10
C ILE A 271 1.65 -8.62 2.48
N ASP A 272 0.52 -8.79 3.15
CA ASP A 272 0.27 -8.22 4.49
C ASP A 272 0.63 -9.20 5.60
N GLY A 273 1.38 -8.70 6.60
CA GLY A 273 1.74 -9.45 7.79
C GLY A 273 2.95 -10.38 7.63
N ALA A 274 3.36 -10.99 8.73
CA ALA A 274 4.44 -11.99 8.75
C ALA A 274 3.90 -13.35 8.29
N VAL A 275 3.84 -13.54 6.97
CA VAL A 275 3.39 -14.78 6.33
C VAL A 275 4.45 -15.90 6.44
N PRO A 276 4.07 -17.17 6.27
CA PRO A 276 5.01 -18.29 6.25
C PRO A 276 6.08 -18.16 5.15
N LEU A 277 7.26 -18.70 5.39
CA LEU A 277 8.41 -18.63 4.49
C LEU A 277 8.13 -19.16 3.08
N ASN A 278 7.33 -20.23 2.97
CA ASN A 278 6.92 -20.79 1.69
C ASN A 278 6.06 -19.85 0.85
N GLU A 279 5.29 -18.97 1.47
CA GLU A 279 4.50 -17.94 0.76
C GLU A 279 5.42 -16.85 0.20
N ILE A 280 6.42 -16.42 0.98
CA ILE A 280 7.44 -15.47 0.51
C ILE A 280 8.21 -16.05 -0.67
N ARG A 281 8.65 -17.32 -0.56
CA ARG A 281 9.33 -18.03 -1.66
C ARG A 281 8.46 -18.10 -2.91
N ALA A 282 7.20 -18.49 -2.78
CA ALA A 282 6.28 -18.58 -3.92
C ALA A 282 6.10 -17.22 -4.62
N ALA A 283 6.00 -16.14 -3.88
CA ALA A 283 5.89 -14.79 -4.44
C ALA A 283 7.18 -14.32 -5.12
N LEU A 284 8.35 -14.59 -4.52
CA LEU A 284 9.65 -14.28 -5.14
C LEU A 284 9.88 -15.10 -6.42
N ASP A 285 9.55 -16.40 -6.38
CA ASP A 285 9.64 -17.26 -7.56
C ASP A 285 8.77 -16.81 -8.71
N GLN A 286 7.53 -16.38 -8.40
CA GLN A 286 6.64 -15.84 -9.41
C GLN A 286 7.19 -14.53 -9.98
N ALA A 287 7.65 -13.63 -9.13
CA ALA A 287 8.25 -12.37 -9.59
C ALA A 287 9.52 -12.59 -10.44
N LEU A 288 10.35 -13.59 -10.11
CA LEU A 288 11.50 -13.96 -10.94
C LEU A 288 11.07 -14.51 -12.29
N LYS A 289 10.08 -15.40 -12.35
CA LYS A 289 9.52 -15.92 -13.61
C LYS A 289 8.98 -14.81 -14.49
N ASP A 290 8.19 -13.90 -13.91
CA ASP A 290 7.61 -12.75 -14.62
C ASP A 290 8.69 -11.80 -15.16
N ALA A 291 9.81 -11.66 -14.42
CA ALA A 291 10.99 -10.90 -14.85
C ALA A 291 11.93 -11.66 -15.81
N GLY A 292 11.58 -12.90 -16.20
CA GLY A 292 12.43 -13.75 -17.05
C GLY A 292 13.75 -14.13 -16.39
N GLN A 293 13.75 -14.33 -15.07
CA GLN A 293 14.93 -14.72 -14.29
C GLN A 293 14.82 -16.18 -13.81
N PRO A 294 15.94 -16.87 -13.63
CA PRO A 294 15.92 -18.22 -13.10
C PRO A 294 15.50 -18.23 -11.63
N VAL A 295 14.65 -19.19 -11.27
CA VAL A 295 14.23 -19.47 -9.89
C VAL A 295 15.30 -20.32 -9.20
N PRO A 296 15.67 -20.04 -7.93
CA PRO A 296 16.63 -20.87 -7.19
C PRO A 296 16.04 -22.26 -6.87
N GLU A 297 16.90 -23.26 -6.68
CA GLU A 297 16.48 -24.51 -6.05
C GLU A 297 16.23 -24.25 -4.55
N HIS A 298 15.06 -24.65 -4.08
CA HIS A 298 14.74 -24.53 -2.66
C HIS A 298 15.32 -25.72 -1.90
N LEU A 299 16.09 -25.41 -0.88
CA LEU A 299 16.48 -26.43 0.10
C LEU A 299 15.24 -26.83 0.91
N PRO A 300 15.10 -28.12 1.31
CA PRO A 300 14.02 -28.52 2.20
C PRO A 300 14.02 -27.63 3.44
N SER A 301 12.91 -27.01 3.74
CA SER A 301 12.77 -26.20 4.97
C SER A 301 13.08 -27.07 6.18
N ALA A 302 13.89 -26.56 7.09
CA ALA A 302 14.07 -27.21 8.39
C ALA A 302 12.69 -27.41 9.03
N PRO A 303 12.42 -28.57 9.65
CA PRO A 303 11.16 -28.82 10.33
C PRO A 303 10.95 -27.70 11.38
N ALA A 304 9.75 -27.13 11.40
CA ALA A 304 9.39 -26.14 12.40
C ALA A 304 9.69 -26.65 13.79
N PRO A 305 10.31 -25.89 14.70
CA PRO A 305 10.53 -26.31 16.06
C PRO A 305 9.18 -26.70 16.66
N ALA A 306 9.13 -27.94 17.22
CA ALA A 306 7.93 -28.44 17.87
C ALA A 306 7.49 -27.46 18.94
N SER A 307 6.26 -26.97 18.83
CA SER A 307 5.64 -26.13 19.85
C SER A 307 5.64 -26.87 21.18
N LYS A 308 6.40 -26.34 22.15
CA LYS A 308 6.33 -26.77 23.55
C LYS A 308 5.22 -26.05 24.28
#